data_e5d5e2c977e64de551ccafdd70915bea
#
_entry.id   e5d5e2c977e64de551ccafdd70915bea
#
_cell.length_a   1.000
_cell.length_b   1.000
_cell.length_c   1.000
_cell.angle_alpha   90.00
_cell.angle_beta   90.00
_cell.angle_gamma   90.00
#
_symmetry.space_group_name_H-M   'P 1'
#
loop_
_entity.id
_entity.type
_entity.pdbx_description
1 polymer ?
#
loop_
_entity_poly.entity_id
_entity_poly.type
_entity_poly.pdbx_seq_one_letter_code
_entity_poly.pdbx_strand_id
1 'polypeptide(L)'
;ESFIFVSPPQAYTPYHYDPEQNFFMQIRGKKQMAIYDVSDRNILPEEALEKFYNEGQRITNCSESLFEQHQLFEMNPGDGVYVPVTAPHWVRTLDEISISVSINFRTPSSIRRDRVYRMNRMLRKLGLRPHPVSPQANSWAELTKSSILGAPAKIKNLIRK
;
A
#
# COMPACT_ATOMS: atom_id res chain seq x y z
N GLU A 1 -1.54 -13.68 4.53
CA GLU A 1 -0.63 -13.80 5.69
C GLU A 1 -1.28 -13.15 6.90
N SER A 2 -0.96 -13.65 8.11
CA SER A 2 -1.48 -13.08 9.35
C SER A 2 -0.33 -12.81 10.30
N PHE A 3 -0.40 -11.69 11.01
CA PHE A 3 0.59 -11.27 11.99
C PHE A 3 -0.07 -10.95 13.31
N ILE A 4 0.58 -11.29 14.41
CA ILE A 4 0.22 -10.85 15.75
C ILE A 4 1.26 -9.83 16.19
N PHE A 5 0.80 -8.64 16.53
CA PHE A 5 1.64 -7.56 17.05
C PHE A 5 1.44 -7.43 18.54
N VAL A 6 2.52 -7.59 19.30
CA VAL A 6 2.59 -7.25 20.72
C VAL A 6 3.44 -5.99 20.83
N SER A 7 2.86 -4.91 21.29
CA SER A 7 3.49 -3.59 21.28
C SER A 7 3.53 -3.02 22.70
N PRO A 8 4.66 -2.45 23.14
CA PRO A 8 4.71 -1.75 24.44
C PRO A 8 3.89 -0.45 24.38
N PRO A 9 3.60 0.18 25.55
CA PRO A 9 3.01 1.50 25.60
C PRO A 9 3.80 2.51 24.77
N GLN A 10 3.09 3.46 24.14
CA GLN A 10 3.64 4.55 23.33
C GLN A 10 4.46 4.09 22.11
N ALA A 11 4.42 2.80 21.74
CA ALA A 11 5.06 2.33 20.51
C ALA A 11 4.45 3.03 19.29
N TYR A 12 5.31 3.43 18.36
CA TYR A 12 4.93 4.14 17.15
C TYR A 12 5.44 3.43 15.91
N THR A 13 4.53 3.07 15.01
CA THR A 13 4.85 2.62 13.66
C THR A 13 4.71 3.82 12.73
N PRO A 14 5.80 4.31 12.15
CA PRO A 14 5.79 5.54 11.35
C PRO A 14 4.96 5.38 10.08
N TYR A 15 4.66 6.51 9.45
CA TYR A 15 3.98 6.59 8.17
C TYR A 15 4.61 5.67 7.12
N HIS A 16 3.79 4.77 6.57
CA HIS A 16 4.18 3.81 5.54
C HIS A 16 2.95 3.35 4.77
N TYR A 17 3.15 2.53 3.73
CA TYR A 17 2.08 1.86 3.01
C TYR A 17 2.51 0.46 2.57
N ASP A 18 1.54 -0.44 2.42
CA ASP A 18 1.74 -1.86 2.15
C ASP A 18 1.15 -2.31 0.81
N PRO A 19 1.73 -3.36 0.17
CA PRO A 19 1.24 -3.87 -1.11
C PRO A 19 0.00 -4.77 -0.98
N GLU A 20 -0.43 -5.04 0.23
CA GLU A 20 -1.61 -5.83 0.58
C GLU A 20 -2.74 -4.95 1.08
N GLN A 21 -3.96 -5.46 0.99
CA GLN A 21 -5.07 -5.03 1.84
C GLN A 21 -4.90 -5.66 3.22
N ASN A 22 -5.37 -4.97 4.23
CA ASN A 22 -5.25 -5.42 5.60
C ASN A 22 -6.57 -5.25 6.36
N PHE A 23 -7.00 -6.31 7.06
CA PHE A 23 -7.92 -6.18 8.18
C PHE A 23 -7.10 -6.16 9.45
N PHE A 24 -7.07 -5.02 10.12
CA PHE A 24 -6.35 -4.81 11.36
C PHE A 24 -7.33 -4.82 12.53
N MET A 25 -7.16 -5.76 13.48
CA MET A 25 -8.07 -5.99 14.59
C MET A 25 -7.36 -5.76 15.91
N GLN A 26 -8.00 -5.04 16.83
CA GLN A 26 -7.48 -4.78 18.16
C GLN A 26 -8.02 -5.81 19.14
N ILE A 27 -7.12 -6.53 19.83
CA ILE A 27 -7.46 -7.63 20.74
C ILE A 27 -7.34 -7.18 22.19
N ARG A 28 -6.27 -6.43 22.52
CA ARG A 28 -6.00 -5.94 23.88
C ARG A 28 -5.32 -4.59 23.82
N GLY A 29 -5.61 -3.76 24.83
CA GLY A 29 -5.08 -2.40 24.89
C GLY A 29 -5.72 -1.49 23.83
N LYS A 30 -5.25 -0.27 23.73
CA LYS A 30 -5.78 0.73 22.82
C LYS A 30 -4.73 1.21 21.82
N LYS A 31 -5.16 1.49 20.60
CA LYS A 31 -4.33 2.07 19.55
C LYS A 31 -5.03 3.21 18.85
N GLN A 32 -4.23 4.09 18.28
CA GLN A 32 -4.66 5.03 17.25
C GLN A 32 -4.04 4.61 15.92
N MET A 33 -4.84 4.65 14.87
CA MET A 33 -4.40 4.44 13.50
C MET A 33 -4.92 5.59 12.63
N ALA A 34 -4.01 6.26 11.95
CA ALA A 34 -4.36 7.23 10.93
C ALA A 34 -4.22 6.63 9.54
N ILE A 35 -5.25 6.80 8.72
CA ILE A 35 -5.28 6.32 7.33
C ILE A 35 -5.53 7.53 6.42
N TYR A 36 -4.70 7.63 5.37
CA TYR A 36 -4.75 8.70 4.38
C TYR A 36 -5.48 8.24 3.13
N ASP A 37 -6.04 9.19 2.39
CA ASP A 37 -6.70 8.89 1.12
C ASP A 37 -5.69 8.37 0.09
N VAL A 38 -5.87 7.13 -0.33
CA VAL A 38 -5.05 6.48 -1.36
C VAL A 38 -5.21 7.12 -2.74
N SER A 39 -6.25 7.90 -2.97
CA SER A 39 -6.49 8.60 -4.23
C SER A 39 -5.84 9.98 -4.31
N ASP A 40 -5.45 10.56 -3.18
CA ASP A 40 -4.79 11.86 -3.16
C ASP A 40 -3.33 11.75 -3.64
N ARG A 41 -3.07 12.32 -4.81
CA ARG A 41 -1.75 12.29 -5.44
C ARG A 41 -0.75 13.29 -4.86
N ASN A 42 -1.19 14.21 -4.01
CA ASN A 42 -0.29 15.04 -3.20
C ASN A 42 0.31 14.21 -2.05
N ILE A 43 -0.49 13.31 -1.47
CA ILE A 43 -0.09 12.39 -0.40
C ILE A 43 0.70 11.20 -0.97
N LEU A 44 0.21 10.61 -2.06
CA LEU A 44 0.77 9.41 -2.68
C LEU A 44 0.93 9.59 -4.19
N PRO A 45 2.01 10.24 -4.67
CA PRO A 45 2.28 10.41 -6.09
C PRO A 45 2.42 9.07 -6.83
N GLU A 46 2.00 9.02 -8.10
CA GLU A 46 2.14 7.83 -8.95
C GLU A 46 3.57 7.30 -8.99
N GLU A 47 4.56 8.21 -9.06
CA GLU A 47 5.97 7.84 -9.10
C GLU A 47 6.48 7.20 -7.81
N ALA A 48 5.90 7.58 -6.66
CA ALA A 48 6.19 6.93 -5.39
C ALA A 48 5.71 5.47 -5.38
N LEU A 49 4.51 5.21 -5.89
CA LEU A 49 3.99 3.86 -6.06
C LEU A 49 4.80 3.04 -7.08
N GLU A 50 5.23 3.65 -8.17
CA GLU A 50 6.11 3.01 -9.15
C GLU A 50 7.45 2.58 -8.53
N LYS A 51 8.06 3.43 -7.70
CA LYS A 51 9.29 3.11 -6.94
C LYS A 51 9.02 2.01 -5.92
N PHE A 52 7.95 2.14 -5.16
CA PHE A 52 7.56 1.15 -4.16
C PHE A 52 7.48 -0.26 -4.72
N TYR A 53 6.70 -0.47 -5.80
CA TYR A 53 6.53 -1.78 -6.39
C TYR A 53 7.78 -2.34 -7.09
N ASN A 54 8.74 -1.50 -7.48
CA ASN A 54 9.99 -1.93 -8.11
C ASN A 54 11.16 -2.04 -7.15
N GLU A 55 11.25 -1.14 -6.18
CA GLU A 55 12.43 -0.94 -5.33
C GLU A 55 12.15 -1.29 -3.85
N GLY A 56 10.87 -1.53 -3.50
CA GLY A 56 10.46 -1.87 -2.13
C GLY A 56 10.49 -0.71 -1.14
N GLN A 57 10.59 0.53 -1.61
CA GLN A 57 10.63 1.72 -0.76
C GLN A 57 9.24 1.98 -0.15
N ARG A 58 9.05 1.62 1.12
CA ARG A 58 7.76 1.70 1.83
C ARG A 58 7.49 3.02 2.54
N ILE A 59 8.51 3.84 2.73
CA ILE A 59 8.41 5.11 3.45
C ILE A 59 8.62 6.23 2.44
N THR A 60 7.65 7.13 2.37
CA THR A 60 7.82 8.43 1.70
C THR A 60 7.91 9.50 2.77
N ASN A 61 8.74 10.52 2.52
CA ASN A 61 8.73 11.71 3.36
C ASN A 61 7.38 12.39 3.20
N CYS A 62 6.50 12.22 4.19
CA CYS A 62 5.27 12.97 4.27
C CYS A 62 5.63 14.38 4.76
N SER A 63 5.23 15.43 4.05
CA SER A 63 5.40 16.79 4.55
C SER A 63 4.48 17.00 5.76
N GLU A 64 4.93 17.77 6.76
CA GLU A 64 4.15 18.06 7.97
C GLU A 64 2.76 18.61 7.64
N SER A 65 2.63 19.39 6.57
CA SER A 65 1.34 19.94 6.10
C SER A 65 0.31 18.89 5.67
N LEU A 66 0.72 17.65 5.39
CA LEU A 66 -0.18 16.55 5.00
C LEU A 66 -0.62 15.72 6.22
N PHE A 67 -0.01 15.90 7.40
CA PHE A 67 -0.37 15.13 8.59
C PHE A 67 -1.81 15.40 9.08
N GLU A 68 -2.42 16.51 8.73
CA GLU A 68 -3.80 16.85 9.12
C GLU A 68 -4.87 16.22 8.22
N GLN A 69 -4.48 15.67 7.05
CA GLN A 69 -5.41 15.15 6.03
C GLN A 69 -5.61 13.63 6.15
N HIS A 70 -5.91 13.15 7.35
CA HIS A 70 -6.12 11.72 7.60
C HIS A 70 -7.44 11.45 8.32
N GLN A 71 -7.93 10.22 8.20
CA GLN A 71 -8.98 9.71 9.06
C GLN A 71 -8.33 9.01 10.25
N LEU A 72 -8.54 9.52 11.45
CA LEU A 72 -8.03 8.95 12.70
C LEU A 72 -9.04 7.95 13.27
N PHE A 73 -8.59 6.74 13.54
CA PHE A 73 -9.34 5.68 14.21
C PHE A 73 -8.76 5.45 15.60
N GLU A 74 -9.59 5.57 16.63
CA GLU A 74 -9.29 5.10 17.99
C GLU A 74 -9.81 3.67 18.11
N MET A 75 -8.94 2.72 18.38
CA MET A 75 -9.23 1.30 18.38
C MET A 75 -9.21 0.76 19.81
N ASN A 76 -10.34 0.27 20.27
CA ASN A 76 -10.50 -0.48 21.51
C ASN A 76 -10.51 -1.99 21.23
N PRO A 77 -10.32 -2.85 22.25
CA PRO A 77 -10.49 -4.30 22.08
C PRO A 77 -11.84 -4.64 21.45
N GLY A 78 -11.82 -5.43 20.38
CA GLY A 78 -12.98 -5.78 19.57
C GLY A 78 -13.17 -4.93 18.31
N ASP A 79 -12.50 -3.79 18.20
CA ASP A 79 -12.56 -2.96 16.99
C ASP A 79 -11.68 -3.52 15.86
N GLY A 80 -12.10 -3.28 14.63
CA GLY A 80 -11.35 -3.61 13.44
C GLY A 80 -11.40 -2.50 12.39
N VAL A 81 -10.30 -2.30 11.68
CA VAL A 81 -10.18 -1.31 10.59
C VAL A 81 -9.69 -2.01 9.32
N TYR A 82 -10.33 -1.68 8.21
CA TYR A 82 -9.86 -2.09 6.89
C TYR A 82 -8.89 -1.04 6.34
N VAL A 83 -7.67 -1.47 6.02
CA VAL A 83 -6.67 -0.63 5.35
C VAL A 83 -6.61 -1.01 3.87
N PRO A 84 -7.00 -0.12 2.96
CA PRO A 84 -6.92 -0.36 1.53
C PRO A 84 -5.48 -0.58 1.06
N VAL A 85 -5.32 -1.33 -0.04
CA VAL A 85 -3.99 -1.52 -0.66
C VAL A 85 -3.31 -0.18 -0.93
N THR A 86 -2.08 -0.05 -0.52
CA THR A 86 -1.26 1.17 -0.61
C THR A 86 -1.79 2.41 0.10
N ALA A 87 -2.86 2.29 0.92
CA ALA A 87 -3.28 3.42 1.74
C ALA A 87 -2.19 3.76 2.75
N PRO A 88 -1.64 4.98 2.71
CA PRO A 88 -0.64 5.38 3.68
C PRO A 88 -1.27 5.42 5.08
N HIS A 89 -0.52 4.97 6.07
CA HIS A 89 -1.01 4.93 7.44
C HIS A 89 0.14 4.95 8.46
N TRP A 90 -0.18 5.36 9.67
CA TRP A 90 0.67 5.19 10.86
C TRP A 90 -0.14 4.63 12.02
N VAL A 91 0.54 4.02 13.00
CA VAL A 91 -0.10 3.42 14.17
C VAL A 91 0.63 3.83 15.44
N ARG A 92 -0.12 4.17 16.48
CA ARG A 92 0.42 4.46 17.83
C ARG A 92 -0.31 3.61 18.86
N THR A 93 0.46 2.93 19.74
CA THR A 93 -0.07 2.31 20.95
C THR A 93 -0.26 3.38 22.02
N LEU A 94 -1.34 3.31 22.78
CA LEU A 94 -1.56 4.24 23.89
C LEU A 94 -0.84 3.77 25.17
N ASP A 95 -1.44 3.93 26.32
CA ASP A 95 -0.76 3.89 27.63
C ASP A 95 -0.52 2.48 28.18
N GLU A 96 -0.97 1.44 27.49
CA GLU A 96 -0.85 0.05 27.94
C GLU A 96 -0.29 -0.87 26.85
N ILE A 97 0.14 -2.09 27.25
CA ILE A 97 0.55 -3.12 26.29
C ILE A 97 -0.62 -3.45 25.37
N SER A 98 -0.36 -3.44 24.08
CA SER A 98 -1.35 -3.70 23.05
C SER A 98 -1.07 -5.01 22.32
N ILE A 99 -2.15 -5.76 22.05
CA ILE A 99 -2.14 -6.94 21.18
C ILE A 99 -3.09 -6.68 20.01
N SER A 100 -2.60 -6.84 18.79
CA SER A 100 -3.39 -6.67 17.56
C SER A 100 -3.13 -7.82 16.61
N VAL A 101 -4.11 -8.11 15.75
CA VAL A 101 -3.99 -9.08 14.65
C VAL A 101 -4.17 -8.35 13.34
N SER A 102 -3.26 -8.59 12.41
CA SER A 102 -3.30 -8.10 11.03
C SER A 102 -3.50 -9.27 10.09
N ILE A 103 -4.52 -9.21 9.23
CA ILE A 103 -4.79 -10.20 8.18
C ILE A 103 -4.54 -9.51 6.84
N ASN A 104 -3.41 -9.85 6.22
CA ASN A 104 -2.99 -9.29 4.94
C ASN A 104 -3.40 -10.20 3.79
N PHE A 105 -4.01 -9.63 2.76
CA PHE A 105 -4.43 -10.37 1.58
C PHE A 105 -4.28 -9.57 0.30
N ARG A 106 -4.19 -10.28 -0.82
CA ARG A 106 -4.14 -9.70 -2.15
C ARG A 106 -5.35 -10.12 -2.97
N THR A 107 -5.88 -9.21 -3.74
CA THR A 107 -6.95 -9.46 -4.71
C THR A 107 -6.39 -9.51 -6.13
N PRO A 108 -7.13 -10.07 -7.10
CA PRO A 108 -6.72 -9.99 -8.50
C PRO A 108 -6.47 -8.54 -8.99
N SER A 109 -7.23 -7.57 -8.48
CA SER A 109 -7.03 -6.15 -8.79
C SER A 109 -5.74 -5.59 -8.19
N SER A 110 -5.41 -5.90 -6.93
CA SER A 110 -4.16 -5.43 -6.32
C SER A 110 -2.92 -6.03 -6.98
N ILE A 111 -2.98 -7.32 -7.38
CA ILE A 111 -1.93 -7.98 -8.14
C ILE A 111 -1.76 -7.32 -9.51
N ARG A 112 -2.85 -6.96 -10.16
CA ARG A 112 -2.84 -6.26 -11.44
C ARG A 112 -2.23 -4.87 -11.33
N ARG A 113 -2.61 -4.09 -10.28
CA ARG A 113 -2.01 -2.78 -9.98
C ARG A 113 -0.50 -2.86 -9.79
N ASP A 114 0.00 -3.80 -9.00
CA ASP A 114 1.43 -4.07 -8.82
C ASP A 114 2.13 -4.19 -10.20
N ARG A 115 1.62 -5.04 -11.09
CA ARG A 115 2.20 -5.23 -12.43
C ARG A 115 2.16 -3.96 -13.27
N VAL A 116 1.06 -3.20 -13.22
CA VAL A 116 0.93 -1.95 -13.98
C VAL A 116 1.93 -0.91 -13.50
N TYR A 117 2.09 -0.73 -12.19
CA TYR A 117 3.09 0.19 -11.63
C TYR A 117 4.53 -0.22 -11.99
N ARG A 118 4.83 -1.52 -11.95
CA ARG A 118 6.14 -2.01 -12.41
C ARG A 118 6.39 -1.70 -13.88
N MET A 119 5.42 -1.88 -14.74
CA MET A 119 5.52 -1.53 -16.15
C MET A 119 5.64 -0.02 -16.36
N ASN A 120 4.86 0.79 -15.67
CA ASN A 120 4.94 2.25 -15.77
C ASN A 120 6.34 2.75 -15.39
N ARG A 121 6.96 2.20 -14.35
CA ARG A 121 8.35 2.52 -13.98
C ARG A 121 9.34 2.22 -15.10
N MET A 122 9.18 1.08 -15.77
CA MET A 122 10.03 0.73 -16.91
C MET A 122 9.83 1.72 -18.09
N LEU A 123 8.58 2.07 -18.40
CA LEU A 123 8.25 3.02 -19.46
C LEU A 123 8.83 4.42 -19.15
N ARG A 124 8.77 4.89 -17.90
CA ARG A 124 9.39 6.17 -17.51
C ARG A 124 10.91 6.15 -17.68
N LYS A 125 11.57 5.04 -17.34
CA LYS A 125 13.03 4.89 -17.56
C LYS A 125 13.40 4.97 -19.04
N LEU A 126 12.47 4.68 -19.95
CA LEU A 126 12.62 4.83 -21.40
C LEU A 126 12.17 6.23 -21.92
N GLY A 127 11.90 7.18 -21.02
CA GLY A 127 11.47 8.54 -21.38
C GLY A 127 9.98 8.68 -21.73
N LEU A 128 9.19 7.62 -21.59
CA LEU A 128 7.75 7.65 -21.87
C LEU A 128 6.97 8.16 -20.64
N ARG A 129 5.79 8.74 -20.87
CA ARG A 129 4.90 9.26 -19.83
C ARG A 129 3.63 8.39 -19.75
N PRO A 130 3.62 7.33 -18.94
CA PRO A 130 2.43 6.50 -18.78
C PRO A 130 1.29 7.27 -18.10
N HIS A 131 0.05 6.94 -18.46
CA HIS A 131 -1.13 7.48 -17.77
C HIS A 131 -1.19 6.99 -16.31
N PRO A 132 -1.80 7.79 -15.41
CA PRO A 132 -2.10 7.37 -14.03
C PRO A 132 -2.86 6.04 -14.01
N VAL A 133 -2.64 5.26 -12.95
CA VAL A 133 -3.29 3.96 -12.79
C VAL A 133 -4.72 4.16 -12.27
N SER A 134 -5.69 3.57 -12.95
CA SER A 134 -7.10 3.62 -12.51
C SER A 134 -7.30 2.85 -11.19
N PRO A 135 -8.32 3.20 -10.39
CA PRO A 135 -8.56 2.55 -9.09
C PRO A 135 -8.66 1.02 -9.16
N GLN A 136 -9.26 0.49 -10.20
CA GLN A 136 -9.42 -0.96 -10.42
C GLN A 136 -8.29 -1.58 -11.27
N ALA A 137 -7.43 -0.77 -11.86
CA ALA A 137 -6.41 -1.19 -12.83
C ALA A 137 -7.00 -2.06 -13.96
N ASN A 138 -8.10 -1.64 -14.53
CA ASN A 138 -8.90 -2.43 -15.49
C ASN A 138 -9.09 -1.79 -16.88
N SER A 139 -8.43 -0.67 -17.16
CA SER A 139 -8.40 -0.12 -18.52
C SER A 139 -7.69 -1.08 -19.49
N TRP A 140 -8.00 -1.02 -20.78
CA TRP A 140 -7.34 -1.86 -21.79
C TRP A 140 -5.81 -1.77 -21.75
N ALA A 141 -5.28 -0.56 -21.59
CA ALA A 141 -3.83 -0.35 -21.47
C ALA A 141 -3.26 -1.02 -20.22
N GLU A 142 -3.96 -0.99 -19.09
CA GLU A 142 -3.55 -1.61 -17.85
C GLU A 142 -3.62 -3.13 -17.90
N LEU A 143 -4.68 -3.67 -18.51
CA LEU A 143 -4.82 -5.11 -18.74
C LEU A 143 -3.66 -5.63 -19.60
N THR A 144 -3.32 -4.93 -20.68
CA THR A 144 -2.20 -5.27 -21.56
C THR A 144 -0.86 -5.25 -20.79
N LYS A 145 -0.57 -4.18 -20.05
CA LYS A 145 0.64 -4.06 -19.23
C LYS A 145 0.75 -5.20 -18.21
N SER A 146 -0.36 -5.50 -17.52
CA SER A 146 -0.41 -6.57 -16.54
C SER A 146 -0.19 -7.95 -17.17
N SER A 147 -0.73 -8.19 -18.35
CA SER A 147 -0.57 -9.46 -19.08
C SER A 147 0.87 -9.68 -19.50
N ILE A 148 1.56 -8.66 -20.02
CA ILE A 148 2.97 -8.72 -20.42
C ILE A 148 3.85 -9.12 -19.22
N LEU A 149 3.67 -8.48 -18.08
CA LEU A 149 4.45 -8.81 -16.88
C LEU A 149 4.02 -10.11 -16.20
N GLY A 150 2.78 -10.53 -16.39
CA GLY A 150 2.26 -11.80 -15.89
C GLY A 150 2.59 -13.01 -16.76
N ALA A 151 3.12 -12.81 -17.96
CA ALA A 151 3.45 -13.89 -18.89
C ALA A 151 4.52 -14.84 -18.30
N PRO A 152 4.43 -16.15 -18.56
CA PRO A 152 5.46 -17.11 -18.19
C PRO A 152 6.84 -16.72 -18.71
N ALA A 153 7.91 -17.12 -18.02
CA ALA A 153 9.29 -16.75 -18.36
C ALA A 153 9.67 -17.08 -19.82
N LYS A 154 9.11 -18.13 -20.41
CA LYS A 154 9.31 -18.51 -21.82
C LYS A 154 8.84 -17.44 -22.83
N ILE A 155 7.76 -16.73 -22.51
CA ILE A 155 7.24 -15.65 -23.39
C ILE A 155 8.02 -14.36 -23.17
N LYS A 156 8.50 -14.09 -21.96
CA LYS A 156 9.35 -12.91 -21.67
C LYS A 156 10.66 -12.90 -22.50
N ASN A 157 11.21 -14.05 -22.80
CA ASN A 157 12.43 -14.17 -23.59
C ASN A 157 12.23 -13.96 -25.11
N LEU A 158 10.99 -14.09 -25.59
CA LEU A 158 10.64 -13.80 -27.01
C LEU A 158 10.49 -12.30 -27.27
N ILE A 159 10.14 -11.50 -26.26
CA ILE A 159 9.93 -10.05 -26.36
C ILE A 159 11.25 -9.27 -26.16
N ARG A 160 12.30 -9.95 -25.68
CA ARG A 160 13.64 -9.36 -25.43
C ARG A 160 14.62 -9.51 -26.60
N LYS A 161 14.22 -10.07 -27.71
CA LYS A 161 14.96 -10.10 -28.97
C LYS A 161 14.41 -9.05 -29.92
#